data_d7fea0ef3333fc2e1e7d66b9562e4128
#
_entry.id   d7fea0ef3333fc2e1e7d66b9562e4128
#
_cell.length_a   1.000
_cell.length_b   1.000
_cell.length_c   1.000
_cell.angle_alpha   90.00
_cell.angle_beta   90.00
_cell.angle_gamma   90.00
#
_symmetry.space_group_name_H-M   'P 1'
#
loop_
_entity.id
_entity.type
_entity.pdbx_description
1 polymer ?
#
loop_
_entity_poly.entity_id
_entity_poly.type
_entity_poly.pdbx_seq_one_letter_code
_entity_poly.pdbx_strand_id
1 'polypeptide(L)'
;MDIYTCLQNDHNEIKDLLDELIKLDERDSYRSVLVEQIKSGLIPHARAEESVFYNAIRAVNSDKSDVMHSYKEHMEAETLLRTLQLKDSTDMDWKETAIKLREALTHHIAEEEGKIFAEARNILSQEEANMMGDAFEKLKAKVGQEGFLKTSFDMVVNLMPPRFIDKMRNLQAPQ
;
A
#
# COMPACT_ATOMS: atom_id res chain seq x y z
N MET A 1 -8.48 14.39 -6.22
CA MET A 1 -8.37 14.08 -4.76
C MET A 1 -6.89 14.04 -4.46
N ASP A 2 -6.43 14.55 -3.31
CA ASP A 2 -5.00 14.46 -2.99
C ASP A 2 -4.59 13.06 -2.54
N ILE A 3 -3.29 12.80 -2.57
CA ILE A 3 -2.72 11.48 -2.24
C ILE A 3 -3.08 11.03 -0.81
N TYR A 4 -3.08 11.94 0.15
CA TYR A 4 -3.39 11.63 1.55
C TYR A 4 -4.81 11.13 1.72
N THR A 5 -5.76 11.78 1.04
CA THR A 5 -7.17 11.37 1.07
C THR A 5 -7.38 10.03 0.37
N CYS A 6 -6.69 9.79 -0.76
CA CYS A 6 -6.75 8.49 -1.45
C CYS A 6 -6.27 7.36 -0.56
N LEU A 7 -5.09 7.53 0.06
CA LEU A 7 -4.50 6.53 0.96
C LEU A 7 -5.41 6.26 2.17
N GLN A 8 -5.89 7.32 2.84
CA GLN A 8 -6.78 7.18 4.01
C GLN A 8 -8.09 6.45 3.70
N ASN A 9 -8.67 6.67 2.52
CA ASN A 9 -9.87 5.96 2.10
C ASN A 9 -9.60 4.46 1.98
N ASP A 10 -8.51 4.08 1.32
CA ASP A 10 -8.11 2.67 1.19
C ASP A 10 -7.79 2.04 2.55
N HIS A 11 -7.07 2.76 3.41
CA HIS A 11 -6.76 2.31 4.78
C HIS A 11 -8.03 2.00 5.58
N ASN A 12 -9.04 2.85 5.48
CA ASN A 12 -10.30 2.64 6.18
C ASN A 12 -11.05 1.42 5.62
N GLU A 13 -11.11 1.26 4.30
CA GLU A 13 -11.73 0.10 3.67
C GLU A 13 -11.04 -1.21 4.08
N ILE A 14 -9.71 -1.25 4.07
CA ILE A 14 -8.93 -2.43 4.47
C ILE A 14 -9.15 -2.73 5.96
N LYS A 15 -9.16 -1.72 6.83
CA LYS A 15 -9.45 -1.90 8.27
C LYS A 15 -10.84 -2.47 8.51
N ASP A 16 -11.85 -1.97 7.80
CA ASP A 16 -13.23 -2.45 7.92
C ASP A 16 -13.35 -3.92 7.51
N LEU A 17 -12.71 -4.32 6.38
CA LEU A 17 -12.68 -5.71 5.94
C LEU A 17 -11.96 -6.64 6.93
N LEU A 18 -10.86 -6.18 7.54
CA LEU A 18 -10.14 -6.95 8.56
C LEU A 18 -10.96 -7.08 9.84
N ASP A 19 -11.66 -6.02 10.26
CA ASP A 19 -12.54 -6.05 11.41
C ASP A 19 -13.76 -6.98 11.20
N GLU A 20 -14.26 -7.08 9.96
CA GLU A 20 -15.27 -8.05 9.59
C GLU A 20 -14.71 -9.49 9.63
N LEU A 21 -13.53 -9.70 9.04
CA LEU A 21 -12.87 -11.01 8.98
C LEU A 21 -12.65 -11.60 10.40
N ILE A 22 -12.13 -10.84 11.34
CA ILE A 22 -11.83 -11.33 12.69
C ILE A 22 -13.08 -11.63 13.53
N LYS A 23 -14.26 -11.08 13.15
CA LYS A 23 -15.55 -11.36 13.82
C LYS A 23 -16.18 -12.67 13.37
N LEU A 24 -15.76 -13.23 12.22
CA LEU A 24 -16.31 -14.48 11.72
C LEU A 24 -16.02 -15.65 12.66
N ASP A 25 -16.92 -16.64 12.67
CA ASP A 25 -16.65 -17.93 13.31
C ASP A 25 -15.56 -18.70 12.55
N GLU A 26 -14.82 -19.57 13.24
CA GLU A 26 -13.68 -20.32 12.68
C GLU A 26 -14.05 -21.15 11.45
N ARG A 27 -15.30 -21.60 11.35
CA ARG A 27 -15.81 -22.43 10.25
C ARG A 27 -16.66 -21.67 9.23
N ASP A 28 -16.68 -20.34 9.31
CA ASP A 28 -17.48 -19.54 8.39
C ASP A 28 -16.85 -19.56 6.99
N SER A 29 -17.63 -20.00 6.00
CA SER A 29 -17.20 -20.07 4.60
C SER A 29 -17.00 -18.69 3.95
N TYR A 30 -17.60 -17.64 4.54
CA TYR A 30 -17.45 -16.27 4.04
C TYR A 30 -16.02 -15.72 4.23
N ARG A 31 -15.23 -16.37 5.09
CA ARG A 31 -13.82 -16.05 5.30
C ARG A 31 -13.02 -15.93 4.00
N SER A 32 -13.15 -16.90 3.10
CA SER A 32 -12.40 -16.89 1.83
C SER A 32 -12.76 -15.69 0.95
N VAL A 33 -14.01 -15.26 1.00
CA VAL A 33 -14.47 -14.06 0.27
C VAL A 33 -13.80 -12.81 0.84
N LEU A 34 -13.80 -12.63 2.17
CA LEU A 34 -13.17 -11.49 2.82
C LEU A 34 -11.65 -11.47 2.59
N VAL A 35 -10.98 -12.61 2.69
CA VAL A 35 -9.53 -12.71 2.43
C VAL A 35 -9.21 -12.28 0.99
N GLU A 36 -10.03 -12.67 0.01
CA GLU A 36 -9.83 -12.25 -1.38
C GLU A 36 -10.16 -10.77 -1.60
N GLN A 37 -11.15 -10.22 -0.91
CA GLN A 37 -11.45 -8.78 -0.94
C GLN A 37 -10.30 -7.97 -0.32
N ILE A 38 -9.76 -8.38 0.84
CA ILE A 38 -8.60 -7.75 1.47
C ILE A 38 -7.40 -7.79 0.51
N LYS A 39 -7.14 -8.91 -0.12
CA LYS A 39 -6.05 -9.04 -1.09
C LYS A 39 -6.24 -8.09 -2.28
N SER A 40 -7.46 -8.03 -2.81
CA SER A 40 -7.79 -7.20 -3.98
C SER A 40 -7.70 -5.71 -3.69
N GLY A 41 -7.83 -5.29 -2.44
CA GLY A 41 -7.57 -3.92 -1.98
C GLY A 41 -6.10 -3.70 -1.65
N LEU A 42 -5.53 -4.51 -0.75
CA LEU A 42 -4.21 -4.30 -0.16
C LEU A 42 -3.06 -4.39 -1.17
N ILE A 43 -3.05 -5.38 -2.06
CA ILE A 43 -1.92 -5.57 -2.99
C ILE A 43 -1.80 -4.42 -4.00
N PRO A 44 -2.88 -4.03 -4.73
CA PRO A 44 -2.80 -2.88 -5.63
C PRO A 44 -2.48 -1.57 -4.90
N HIS A 45 -3.04 -1.36 -3.71
CA HIS A 45 -2.75 -0.21 -2.85
C HIS A 45 -1.26 -0.12 -2.54
N ALA A 46 -0.67 -1.13 -1.91
CA ALA A 46 0.74 -1.14 -1.52
C ALA A 46 1.67 -0.91 -2.74
N ARG A 47 1.41 -1.55 -3.89
CA ARG A 47 2.24 -1.37 -5.09
C ARG A 47 2.12 0.03 -5.71
N ALA A 48 0.92 0.62 -5.69
CA ALA A 48 0.70 1.97 -6.18
C ALA A 48 1.34 3.00 -5.26
N GLU A 49 1.20 2.84 -3.96
CA GLU A 49 1.80 3.71 -2.95
C GLU A 49 3.33 3.68 -2.99
N GLU A 50 3.94 2.50 -2.98
CA GLU A 50 5.38 2.33 -3.12
C GLU A 50 5.91 3.03 -4.37
N SER A 51 5.20 2.87 -5.49
CA SER A 51 5.61 3.40 -6.78
C SER A 51 5.46 4.92 -6.88
N VAL A 52 4.39 5.47 -6.35
CA VAL A 52 4.05 6.90 -6.47
C VAL A 52 4.55 7.69 -5.26
N PHE A 53 4.07 7.36 -4.07
CA PHE A 53 4.27 8.18 -2.88
C PHE A 53 5.64 7.97 -2.25
N TYR A 54 6.02 6.74 -1.93
CA TYR A 54 7.29 6.45 -1.28
C TYR A 54 8.50 6.77 -2.16
N ASN A 55 8.43 6.46 -3.45
CA ASN A 55 9.52 6.79 -4.37
C ASN A 55 9.69 8.31 -4.52
N ALA A 56 8.61 9.09 -4.50
CA ALA A 56 8.70 10.55 -4.53
C ALA A 56 9.37 11.12 -3.27
N ILE A 57 8.95 10.67 -2.08
CA ILE A 57 9.56 11.08 -0.82
C ILE A 57 11.05 10.70 -0.79
N ARG A 58 11.40 9.46 -1.15
CA ARG A 58 12.79 9.00 -1.24
C ARG A 58 13.65 9.83 -2.18
N ALA A 59 13.08 10.34 -3.25
CA ALA A 59 13.82 11.12 -4.25
C ALA A 59 14.24 12.50 -3.73
N VAL A 60 13.55 13.03 -2.71
CA VAL A 60 13.76 14.40 -2.20
C VAL A 60 14.18 14.44 -0.73
N ASN A 61 13.91 13.41 0.06
CA ASN A 61 14.30 13.35 1.46
C ASN A 61 15.69 12.73 1.61
N SER A 62 16.54 13.33 2.45
CA SER A 62 17.86 12.79 2.79
C SER A 62 17.77 11.59 3.73
N ASP A 63 16.82 11.60 4.66
CA ASP A 63 16.51 10.45 5.52
C ASP A 63 15.48 9.56 4.82
N LYS A 64 15.84 8.31 4.62
CA LYS A 64 15.03 7.29 3.95
C LYS A 64 14.56 6.20 4.91
N SER A 65 14.87 6.32 6.21
CA SER A 65 14.66 5.24 7.18
C SER A 65 13.19 4.86 7.31
N ASP A 66 12.30 5.86 7.40
CA ASP A 66 10.88 5.63 7.59
C ASP A 66 10.22 4.96 6.38
N VAL A 67 10.51 5.46 5.18
CA VAL A 67 10.03 4.83 3.94
C VAL A 67 10.56 3.41 3.79
N MET A 68 11.83 3.15 4.15
CA MET A 68 12.38 1.79 4.12
C MET A 68 11.77 0.88 5.19
N HIS A 69 11.33 1.44 6.31
CA HIS A 69 10.57 0.71 7.31
C HIS A 69 9.20 0.29 6.75
N SER A 70 8.47 1.21 6.15
CA SER A 70 7.16 0.93 5.55
C SER A 70 7.20 -0.14 4.46
N TYR A 71 8.25 -0.19 3.63
CA TYR A 71 8.44 -1.31 2.69
C TYR A 71 8.53 -2.69 3.38
N LYS A 72 9.16 -2.76 4.55
CA LYS A 72 9.25 -4.02 5.32
C LYS A 72 7.89 -4.40 5.91
N GLU A 73 7.14 -3.42 6.41
CA GLU A 73 5.80 -3.63 6.95
C GLU A 73 4.84 -4.12 5.87
N HIS A 74 4.90 -3.57 4.65
CA HIS A 74 4.16 -4.08 3.49
C HIS A 74 4.50 -5.54 3.19
N MET A 75 5.79 -5.90 3.18
CA MET A 75 6.22 -7.30 2.97
C MET A 75 5.70 -8.24 4.06
N GLU A 76 5.70 -7.79 5.32
CA GLU A 76 5.15 -8.55 6.44
C GLU A 76 3.64 -8.77 6.29
N ALA A 77 2.89 -7.70 6.02
CA ALA A 77 1.45 -7.77 5.78
C ALA A 77 1.11 -8.69 4.60
N GLU A 78 1.85 -8.60 3.49
CA GLU A 78 1.68 -9.50 2.34
C GLU A 78 1.96 -10.97 2.69
N THR A 79 2.97 -11.22 3.52
CA THR A 79 3.31 -12.57 3.97
C THR A 79 2.20 -13.16 4.85
N LEU A 80 1.64 -12.37 5.77
CA LEU A 80 0.50 -12.78 6.59
C LEU A 80 -0.75 -13.05 5.75
N LEU A 81 -1.02 -12.17 4.77
CA LEU A 81 -2.14 -12.34 3.84
C LEU A 81 -2.00 -13.62 3.01
N ARG A 82 -0.82 -13.91 2.46
CA ARG A 82 -0.55 -15.17 1.74
C ARG A 82 -0.74 -16.39 2.64
N THR A 83 -0.33 -16.29 3.90
CA THR A 83 -0.55 -17.34 4.89
C THR A 83 -2.04 -17.60 5.11
N LEU A 84 -2.85 -16.53 5.19
CA LEU A 84 -4.32 -16.65 5.29
C LEU A 84 -4.93 -17.35 4.08
N GLN A 85 -4.45 -17.07 2.87
CA GLN A 85 -4.92 -17.71 1.63
C GLN A 85 -4.61 -19.22 1.59
N LEU A 86 -3.49 -19.64 2.17
CA LEU A 86 -3.07 -21.04 2.19
C LEU A 86 -3.78 -21.87 3.27
N LYS A 87 -4.35 -21.23 4.29
CA LYS A 87 -4.92 -21.89 5.46
C LYS A 87 -6.31 -22.53 5.25
N ASP A 88 -6.89 -22.49 4.08
CA ASP A 88 -8.19 -23.13 3.81
C ASP A 88 -8.17 -24.66 3.96
N SER A 89 -6.98 -25.27 3.94
CA SER A 89 -6.81 -26.72 3.95
C SER A 89 -6.02 -27.26 5.15
N THR A 90 -5.68 -26.42 6.14
CA THR A 90 -4.85 -26.82 7.28
C THR A 90 -5.54 -26.56 8.62
N ASP A 91 -5.22 -27.37 9.65
CA ASP A 91 -5.69 -27.21 11.03
C ASP A 91 -5.07 -26.00 11.77
N MET A 92 -4.43 -25.08 11.05
CA MET A 92 -3.83 -23.89 11.66
C MET A 92 -4.90 -22.83 11.98
N ASP A 93 -4.76 -22.19 13.12
CA ASP A 93 -5.63 -21.07 13.54
C ASP A 93 -5.47 -19.87 12.60
N TRP A 94 -6.33 -19.77 11.61
CA TRP A 94 -6.37 -18.64 10.68
C TRP A 94 -6.71 -17.33 11.37
N LYS A 95 -7.50 -17.40 12.44
CA LYS A 95 -7.97 -16.21 13.17
C LYS A 95 -6.81 -15.47 13.85
N GLU A 96 -5.88 -16.22 14.44
CA GLU A 96 -4.64 -15.63 15.00
C GLU A 96 -3.82 -14.90 13.90
N THR A 97 -3.75 -15.49 12.71
CA THR A 97 -3.05 -14.84 11.58
C THR A 97 -3.79 -13.60 11.09
N ALA A 98 -5.13 -13.62 11.04
CA ALA A 98 -5.94 -12.45 10.71
C ALA A 98 -5.79 -11.32 11.72
N ILE A 99 -5.74 -11.65 13.02
CA ILE A 99 -5.47 -10.68 14.09
C ILE A 99 -4.06 -10.06 13.91
N LYS A 100 -3.03 -10.88 13.67
CA LYS A 100 -1.67 -10.38 13.41
C LYS A 100 -1.62 -9.45 12.19
N LEU A 101 -2.31 -9.80 11.11
CA LEU A 101 -2.39 -8.94 9.92
C LEU A 101 -3.06 -7.60 10.25
N ARG A 102 -4.16 -7.64 10.99
CA ARG A 102 -4.86 -6.42 11.43
C ARG A 102 -3.97 -5.53 12.31
N GLU A 103 -3.26 -6.11 13.26
CA GLU A 103 -2.34 -5.39 14.14
C GLU A 103 -1.19 -4.75 13.37
N ALA A 104 -0.55 -5.51 12.48
CA ALA A 104 0.54 -5.03 11.63
C ALA A 104 0.09 -3.85 10.75
N LEU A 105 -1.07 -3.98 10.07
CA LEU A 105 -1.60 -2.91 9.23
C LEU A 105 -2.09 -1.70 10.03
N THR A 106 -2.66 -1.91 11.23
CA THR A 106 -3.06 -0.79 12.10
C THR A 106 -1.85 0.01 12.56
N HIS A 107 -0.76 -0.67 12.90
CA HIS A 107 0.50 -0.03 13.30
C HIS A 107 1.10 0.77 12.13
N HIS A 108 1.27 0.13 10.99
CA HIS A 108 1.76 0.74 9.76
C HIS A 108 0.97 2.01 9.39
N ILE A 109 -0.36 1.91 9.29
CA ILE A 109 -1.23 3.04 8.94
C ILE A 109 -1.08 4.20 9.94
N ALA A 110 -0.96 3.90 11.25
CA ALA A 110 -0.79 4.95 12.26
C ALA A 110 0.54 5.68 12.11
N GLU A 111 1.63 4.98 11.80
CA GLU A 111 2.94 5.60 11.53
C GLU A 111 2.93 6.41 10.24
N GLU A 112 2.34 5.87 9.17
CA GLU A 112 2.29 6.55 7.90
C GLU A 112 1.44 7.83 7.96
N GLU A 113 0.19 7.74 8.41
CA GLU A 113 -0.72 8.88 8.51
C GLU A 113 -0.21 9.94 9.52
N GLY A 114 0.51 9.50 10.56
CA GLY A 114 1.12 10.40 11.54
C GLY A 114 2.39 11.05 11.03
N LYS A 115 3.41 10.27 10.72
CA LYS A 115 4.78 10.74 10.48
C LYS A 115 5.04 11.03 9.01
N ILE A 116 4.83 10.04 8.13
CA ILE A 116 5.18 10.17 6.72
C ILE A 116 4.32 11.23 6.03
N PHE A 117 3.02 11.29 6.34
CA PHE A 117 2.16 12.35 5.82
C PHE A 117 2.58 13.74 6.28
N ALA A 118 3.01 13.89 7.55
CA ALA A 118 3.49 15.17 8.04
C ALA A 118 4.76 15.62 7.30
N GLU A 119 5.70 14.70 7.05
CA GLU A 119 6.90 14.98 6.27
C GLU A 119 6.56 15.32 4.81
N ALA A 120 5.68 14.54 4.19
CA ALA A 120 5.26 14.74 2.81
C ALA A 120 4.57 16.10 2.61
N ARG A 121 3.76 16.55 3.55
CA ARG A 121 3.13 17.89 3.49
C ARG A 121 4.12 19.04 3.53
N ASN A 122 5.30 18.85 4.10
CA ASN A 122 6.38 19.83 4.05
C ASN A 122 7.14 19.84 2.71
N ILE A 123 7.02 18.76 1.94
CA ILE A 123 7.74 18.53 0.68
C ILE A 123 6.86 18.86 -0.52
N LEU A 124 5.59 18.44 -0.49
CA LEU A 124 4.66 18.51 -1.60
C LEU A 124 3.80 19.77 -1.53
N SER A 125 3.67 20.47 -2.67
CA SER A 125 2.60 21.43 -2.83
C SER A 125 1.24 20.73 -2.95
N GLN A 126 0.15 21.45 -2.73
CA GLN A 126 -1.20 20.91 -2.87
C GLN A 126 -1.47 20.39 -4.31
N GLU A 127 -0.93 21.08 -5.32
CA GLU A 127 -1.05 20.67 -6.71
C GLU A 127 -0.34 19.33 -6.96
N GLU A 128 0.88 19.16 -6.45
CA GLU A 128 1.63 17.92 -6.54
C GLU A 128 0.94 16.78 -5.78
N ALA A 129 0.40 17.04 -4.61
CA ALA A 129 -0.38 16.06 -3.86
C ALA A 129 -1.63 15.59 -4.62
N ASN A 130 -2.31 16.51 -5.33
CA ASN A 130 -3.44 16.16 -6.20
C ASN A 130 -2.99 15.32 -7.41
N MET A 131 -1.89 15.71 -8.07
CA MET A 131 -1.34 14.93 -9.19
C MET A 131 -0.93 13.52 -8.76
N MET A 132 -0.33 13.38 -7.57
CA MET A 132 0.02 12.08 -7.00
C MET A 132 -1.21 11.24 -6.65
N GLY A 133 -2.29 11.84 -6.16
CA GLY A 133 -3.54 11.13 -5.92
C GLY A 133 -4.12 10.55 -7.23
N ASP A 134 -4.13 11.34 -8.31
CA ASP A 134 -4.55 10.88 -9.63
C ASP A 134 -3.64 9.77 -10.18
N ALA A 135 -2.33 9.87 -9.96
CA ALA A 135 -1.36 8.85 -10.36
C ALA A 135 -1.56 7.54 -9.60
N PHE A 136 -1.76 7.64 -8.28
CA PHE A 136 -2.03 6.52 -7.39
C PHE A 136 -3.28 5.74 -7.83
N GLU A 137 -4.40 6.43 -8.02
CA GLU A 137 -5.66 5.77 -8.42
C GLU A 137 -5.54 5.07 -9.78
N LYS A 138 -4.90 5.70 -10.77
CA LYS A 138 -4.67 5.09 -12.08
C LYS A 138 -3.78 3.85 -11.99
N LEU A 139 -2.72 3.92 -11.18
CA LEU A 139 -1.79 2.81 -11.02
C LEU A 139 -2.43 1.66 -10.24
N LYS A 140 -3.15 1.97 -9.14
CA LYS A 140 -3.90 1.00 -8.34
C LYS A 140 -4.88 0.21 -9.21
N ALA A 141 -5.69 0.90 -10.01
CA ALA A 141 -6.64 0.27 -10.93
C ALA A 141 -5.94 -0.65 -11.94
N LYS A 142 -4.81 -0.22 -12.49
CA LYS A 142 -4.04 -1.03 -13.46
C LYS A 142 -3.41 -2.25 -12.82
N VAL A 143 -2.81 -2.12 -11.64
CA VAL A 143 -2.24 -3.25 -10.89
C VAL A 143 -3.33 -4.27 -10.55
N GLY A 144 -4.52 -3.82 -10.15
CA GLY A 144 -5.66 -4.69 -9.86
C GLY A 144 -6.15 -5.48 -11.09
N GLN A 145 -6.12 -4.87 -12.28
CA GLN A 145 -6.60 -5.51 -13.52
C GLN A 145 -5.57 -6.40 -14.19
N GLU A 146 -4.32 -5.95 -14.29
CA GLU A 146 -3.29 -6.57 -15.12
C GLU A 146 -2.15 -7.23 -14.32
N GLY A 147 -2.09 -6.96 -13.02
CA GLY A 147 -0.98 -7.33 -12.14
C GLY A 147 0.23 -6.39 -12.26
N PHE A 148 1.03 -6.35 -11.20
CA PHE A 148 2.16 -5.42 -11.08
C PHE A 148 3.26 -5.63 -12.14
N LEU A 149 3.51 -6.86 -12.56
CA LEU A 149 4.56 -7.19 -13.55
C LEU A 149 4.36 -6.53 -14.92
N LYS A 150 3.13 -6.12 -15.25
CA LYS A 150 2.83 -5.40 -16.50
C LYS A 150 2.96 -3.89 -16.38
N THR A 151 3.25 -3.39 -15.19
CA THR A 151 3.41 -1.96 -14.93
C THR A 151 4.85 -1.56 -15.16
N SER A 152 5.10 -0.75 -16.19
CA SER A 152 6.45 -0.27 -16.50
C SER A 152 6.80 0.95 -15.64
N PHE A 153 8.10 1.09 -15.32
CA PHE A 153 8.62 2.28 -14.65
C PHE A 153 8.29 3.57 -15.40
N ASP A 154 8.43 3.58 -16.72
CA ASP A 154 8.10 4.75 -17.54
C ASP A 154 6.65 5.18 -17.41
N MET A 155 5.74 4.23 -17.24
CA MET A 155 4.33 4.56 -17.02
C MET A 155 4.14 5.28 -15.67
N VAL A 156 4.78 4.80 -14.60
CA VAL A 156 4.72 5.45 -13.28
C VAL A 156 5.30 6.86 -13.36
N VAL A 157 6.50 6.99 -13.92
CA VAL A 157 7.21 8.28 -14.05
C VAL A 157 6.38 9.29 -14.84
N ASN A 158 5.71 8.87 -15.92
CA ASN A 158 4.89 9.76 -16.74
C ASN A 158 3.61 10.27 -16.04
N LEU A 159 3.20 9.64 -14.95
CA LEU A 159 2.05 10.07 -14.12
C LEU A 159 2.48 11.02 -12.98
N MET A 160 3.78 11.11 -12.70
CA MET A 160 4.31 11.88 -11.58
C MET A 160 4.39 13.38 -11.86
N PRO A 161 4.34 14.24 -10.82
CA PRO A 161 4.62 15.67 -10.99
C PRO A 161 6.00 15.92 -11.61
N PRO A 162 6.15 16.91 -12.51
CA PRO A 162 7.36 17.09 -13.34
C PRO A 162 8.68 17.11 -12.55
N ARG A 163 8.73 17.74 -11.36
CA ARG A 163 9.98 17.82 -10.58
C ARG A 163 10.48 16.48 -10.06
N PHE A 164 9.62 15.45 -9.99
CA PHE A 164 9.99 14.11 -9.53
C PHE A 164 10.49 13.22 -10.68
N ILE A 165 10.11 13.51 -11.92
CA ILE A 165 10.46 12.72 -13.10
C ILE A 165 11.97 12.54 -13.22
N ASP A 166 12.72 13.64 -13.22
CA ASP A 166 14.18 13.61 -13.37
C ASP A 166 14.85 12.93 -12.17
N LYS A 167 14.37 13.20 -10.97
CA LYS A 167 14.90 12.60 -9.74
C LYS A 167 14.67 11.09 -9.71
N MET A 168 13.49 10.61 -10.10
CA MET A 168 13.18 9.19 -10.15
C MET A 168 13.98 8.47 -11.24
N ARG A 169 14.18 9.08 -12.41
CA ARG A 169 15.04 8.53 -13.49
C ARG A 169 16.49 8.39 -13.03
N ASN A 170 17.00 9.37 -12.30
CA ASN A 170 18.37 9.35 -11.78
C ASN A 170 18.58 8.26 -10.69
N LEU A 171 17.54 7.84 -9.97
CA LEU A 171 17.62 6.73 -9.01
C LEU A 171 17.84 5.36 -9.67
N GLN A 172 17.53 5.23 -10.95
CA GLN A 172 17.71 3.98 -11.73
C GLN A 172 18.96 3.99 -12.63
N ALA A 173 19.64 5.11 -12.76
CA ALA A 173 20.89 5.14 -13.52
C ALA A 173 21.95 4.26 -12.83
N PRO A 174 22.57 3.30 -13.53
CA PRO A 174 23.65 2.50 -12.94
C PRO A 174 24.81 3.43 -12.58
N GLN A 175 25.34 3.29 -11.35
CA GLN A 175 26.58 3.92 -10.90
C GLN A 175 27.77 3.21 -11.51
#